data_fcccc1b98fccf615b9eb85a6f84bdec2
#
_entry.id   fcccc1b98fccf615b9eb85a6f84bdec2
#
_cell.length_a   1.000
_cell.length_b   1.000
_cell.length_c   1.000
_cell.angle_alpha   90.00
_cell.angle_beta   90.00
_cell.angle_gamma   90.00
#
_symmetry.space_group_name_H-M   'P 1'
#
loop_
_entity.id
_entity.type
_entity.pdbx_description
1 polymer ?
#
loop_
_entity_poly.entity_id
_entity_poly.type
_entity_poly.pdbx_seq_one_letter_code
_entity_poly.pdbx_strand_id
1 'polypeptide(L)'
;MYFKFIKDKRMSDFTGYQMWTQSTAIYDNPIIYPALELAGEVGEVCNQVKKIYRDDKGIVSPTRKTDLERELGDCLWALARLIDDLGLDFX
;
A
#
# COMPACT_ATOMS: atom_id res chain seq x y z
N MET A 1 2.23 0.67 -8.20
CA MET A 1 1.13 1.62 -7.94
C MET A 1 1.62 2.70 -6.99
N TYR A 2 1.40 3.93 -7.33
CA TYR A 2 1.87 5.03 -6.51
C TYR A 2 0.86 5.38 -5.42
N PHE A 3 1.35 5.52 -4.21
CA PHE A 3 0.54 5.92 -3.08
C PHE A 3 1.00 7.29 -2.56
N LYS A 4 0.07 8.22 -2.47
CA LYS A 4 0.34 9.48 -1.84
C LYS A 4 0.01 9.37 -0.36
N PHE A 5 1.01 9.49 0.47
CA PHE A 5 0.80 9.33 1.90
C PHE A 5 -0.19 10.36 2.41
N ILE A 6 -0.93 10.00 3.45
CA ILE A 6 -2.08 10.79 3.88
C ILE A 6 -1.66 12.17 4.33
N LYS A 7 -1.90 13.16 3.47
CA LYS A 7 -1.66 14.57 3.79
C LYS A 7 -2.90 15.39 3.52
N ASP A 8 -3.82 14.84 2.77
CA ASP A 8 -5.09 15.47 2.47
C ASP A 8 -6.05 15.15 3.60
N LYS A 9 -6.69 16.17 4.13
CA LYS A 9 -7.61 15.99 5.23
C LYS A 9 -8.74 15.03 4.90
N ARG A 10 -9.14 14.99 3.63
CA ARG A 10 -10.21 14.10 3.20
C ARG A 10 -9.82 12.63 3.34
N MET A 11 -8.53 12.33 3.42
CA MET A 11 -8.03 10.97 3.53
C MET A 11 -7.49 10.66 4.91
N SER A 12 -7.83 11.48 5.89
CA SER A 12 -7.24 11.34 7.22
C SER A 12 -7.82 10.18 8.02
N ASP A 13 -8.95 9.64 7.61
CA ASP A 13 -9.48 8.44 8.24
C ASP A 13 -9.58 7.32 7.22
N PHE A 14 -9.82 6.12 7.72
CA PHE A 14 -9.80 4.95 6.84
C PHE A 14 -10.94 4.99 5.83
N THR A 15 -12.11 5.43 6.23
CA THR A 15 -13.23 5.50 5.31
C THR A 15 -12.95 6.48 4.17
N GLY A 16 -12.41 7.65 4.50
CA GLY A 16 -12.06 8.61 3.47
C GLY A 16 -11.00 8.09 2.54
N TYR A 17 -10.00 7.41 3.09
CA TYR A 17 -8.97 6.82 2.25
C TYR A 17 -9.55 5.77 1.33
N GLN A 18 -10.41 4.90 1.86
CA GLN A 18 -11.04 3.86 1.07
C GLN A 18 -11.80 4.48 -0.12
N MET A 19 -12.55 5.54 0.14
CA MET A 19 -13.28 6.20 -0.93
C MET A 19 -12.34 6.81 -1.96
N TRP A 20 -11.24 7.40 -1.50
CA TRP A 20 -10.28 7.99 -2.42
C TRP A 20 -9.69 6.93 -3.35
N THR A 21 -9.43 5.73 -2.85
CA THR A 21 -8.83 4.70 -3.70
C THR A 21 -9.72 4.33 -4.86
N GLN A 22 -11.03 4.57 -4.76
CA GLN A 22 -11.92 4.27 -5.87
C GLN A 22 -11.55 5.08 -7.12
N SER A 23 -11.06 6.29 -6.91
CA SER A 23 -10.71 7.16 -8.04
C SER A 23 -9.46 6.69 -8.78
N THR A 24 -8.68 5.83 -8.17
CA THR A 24 -7.44 5.35 -8.78
C THR A 24 -7.51 3.88 -9.17
N ALA A 25 -8.68 3.26 -9.02
CA ALA A 25 -8.85 1.84 -9.36
C ALA A 25 -9.16 1.72 -10.85
N ILE A 26 -8.22 1.15 -11.59
CA ILE A 26 -8.37 1.04 -13.04
C ILE A 26 -8.25 -0.40 -13.53
N TYR A 27 -8.49 -1.35 -12.65
CA TYR A 27 -8.39 -2.76 -13.02
C TYR A 27 -9.76 -3.34 -13.33
N ASP A 28 -9.77 -4.44 -14.07
CA ASP A 28 -11.00 -5.08 -14.55
C ASP A 28 -11.46 -6.25 -13.69
N ASN A 29 -10.62 -6.74 -12.80
CA ASN A 29 -10.93 -7.94 -12.04
C ASN A 29 -11.06 -7.62 -10.57
N PRO A 30 -12.27 -7.21 -10.14
CA PRO A 30 -12.45 -6.90 -8.71
C PRO A 30 -12.13 -8.11 -7.85
N ILE A 31 -11.67 -7.83 -6.65
CA ILE A 31 -11.33 -8.83 -5.65
C ILE A 31 -10.03 -9.56 -6.02
N ILE A 32 -9.98 -10.18 -7.18
CA ILE A 32 -8.80 -10.97 -7.57
C ILE A 32 -7.57 -10.07 -7.75
N TYR A 33 -7.74 -8.97 -8.48
CA TYR A 33 -6.58 -8.13 -8.75
C TYR A 33 -6.00 -7.52 -7.48
N PRO A 34 -6.80 -6.87 -6.63
CA PRO A 34 -6.20 -6.30 -5.42
C PRO A 34 -5.67 -7.36 -4.46
N ALA A 35 -6.26 -8.56 -4.43
CA ALA A 35 -5.72 -9.61 -3.57
C ALA A 35 -4.32 -10.01 -4.02
N LEU A 36 -4.12 -10.21 -5.32
CA LEU A 36 -2.81 -10.57 -5.84
C LEU A 36 -1.83 -9.40 -5.70
N GLU A 37 -2.32 -8.20 -5.93
CA GLU A 37 -1.50 -7.00 -5.76
C GLU A 37 -1.00 -6.89 -4.33
N LEU A 38 -1.88 -7.14 -3.36
CA LEU A 38 -1.50 -7.08 -1.95
C LEU A 38 -0.35 -8.05 -1.65
N ALA A 39 -0.47 -9.29 -2.12
CA ALA A 39 0.59 -10.27 -1.88
C ALA A 39 1.91 -9.81 -2.47
N GLY A 40 1.87 -9.27 -3.68
CA GLY A 40 3.09 -8.80 -4.33
C GLY A 40 3.72 -7.64 -3.58
N GLU A 41 2.90 -6.69 -3.12
CA GLU A 41 3.44 -5.53 -2.43
C GLU A 41 4.01 -5.89 -1.06
N VAL A 42 3.40 -6.83 -0.37
CA VAL A 42 3.97 -7.32 0.89
C VAL A 42 5.34 -7.92 0.63
N GLY A 43 5.47 -8.66 -0.46
CA GLY A 43 6.78 -9.19 -0.84
C GLY A 43 7.80 -8.10 -1.08
N GLU A 44 7.38 -6.99 -1.69
CA GLU A 44 8.30 -5.87 -1.91
C GLU A 44 8.75 -5.25 -0.59
N VAL A 45 7.85 -5.15 0.39
CA VAL A 45 8.24 -4.66 1.71
C VAL A 45 9.29 -5.60 2.30
N CYS A 46 9.04 -6.90 2.24
CA CYS A 46 9.99 -7.87 2.80
C CYS A 46 11.33 -7.79 2.09
N ASN A 47 11.31 -7.59 0.79
CA ASN A 47 12.54 -7.48 0.02
C ASN A 47 13.35 -6.26 0.45
N GLN A 48 12.70 -5.15 0.72
CA GLN A 48 13.39 -3.95 1.19
C GLN A 48 13.99 -4.18 2.57
N VAL A 49 13.25 -4.83 3.46
CA VAL A 49 13.76 -5.10 4.80
C VAL A 49 14.96 -6.03 4.72
N LYS A 50 14.87 -7.04 3.87
CA LYS A 50 15.99 -7.96 3.67
C LYS A 50 17.25 -7.20 3.25
N LYS A 51 17.12 -6.26 2.32
CA LYS A 51 18.27 -5.49 1.85
C LYS A 51 18.86 -4.62 2.95
N ILE A 52 18.02 -4.07 3.81
CA ILE A 52 18.52 -3.28 4.93
C ILE A 52 19.47 -4.12 5.79
N TYR A 53 19.07 -5.34 6.11
CA TYR A 53 19.90 -6.19 6.95
C TYR A 53 21.09 -6.76 6.20
N ARG A 54 20.89 -7.13 4.94
CA ARG A 54 22.00 -7.70 4.16
C ARG A 54 23.04 -6.68 3.78
N ASP A 55 22.61 -5.50 3.33
CA ASP A 55 23.52 -4.52 2.72
C ASP A 55 23.81 -3.32 3.59
N ASP A 56 22.93 -2.96 4.50
CA ASP A 56 23.01 -1.70 5.25
C ASP A 56 23.28 -1.93 6.73
N LYS A 57 23.64 -3.14 7.12
CA LYS A 57 23.97 -3.49 8.52
C LYS A 57 22.80 -3.21 9.47
N GLY A 58 21.59 -3.32 8.97
CA GLY A 58 20.41 -3.11 9.79
C GLY A 58 20.07 -1.66 10.05
N ILE A 59 20.74 -0.73 9.39
CA ILE A 59 20.49 0.69 9.59
C ILE A 59 19.58 1.18 8.47
N VAL A 60 18.48 1.80 8.85
CA VAL A 60 17.50 2.29 7.88
C VAL A 60 17.89 3.70 7.45
N SER A 61 18.46 3.81 6.27
CA SER A 61 18.84 5.10 5.72
C SER A 61 17.60 5.88 5.27
N PRO A 62 17.74 7.20 5.06
CA PRO A 62 16.61 7.98 4.51
C PRO A 62 16.12 7.46 3.17
N THR A 63 17.01 6.98 2.32
CA THR A 63 16.62 6.42 1.04
C THR A 63 15.78 5.15 1.22
N ARG A 64 16.24 4.26 2.12
CA ARG A 64 15.47 3.05 2.41
C ARG A 64 14.11 3.39 3.00
N LYS A 65 14.07 4.40 3.87
CA LYS A 65 12.81 4.79 4.48
C LYS A 65 11.82 5.28 3.43
N THR A 66 12.30 6.06 2.46
CA THR A 66 11.45 6.53 1.37
C THR A 66 10.94 5.36 0.53
N ASP A 67 11.82 4.40 0.24
CA ASP A 67 11.42 3.23 -0.53
C ASP A 67 10.37 2.42 0.22
N LEU A 68 10.56 2.25 1.53
CA LEU A 68 9.59 1.51 2.34
C LEU A 68 8.25 2.24 2.40
N GLU A 69 8.29 3.56 2.52
CA GLU A 69 7.06 4.35 2.55
C GLU A 69 6.22 4.08 1.30
N ARG A 70 6.88 4.04 0.14
CA ARG A 70 6.18 3.78 -1.10
C ARG A 70 5.59 2.37 -1.12
N GLU A 71 6.36 1.38 -0.71
CA GLU A 71 5.88 0.00 -0.72
C GLU A 71 4.75 -0.20 0.29
N LEU A 72 4.87 0.41 1.46
CA LEU A 72 3.82 0.29 2.46
C LEU A 72 2.54 0.98 1.99
N GLY A 73 2.69 2.12 1.31
CA GLY A 73 1.54 2.79 0.73
C GLY A 73 0.84 1.93 -0.30
N ASP A 74 1.63 1.21 -1.12
CA ASP A 74 1.04 0.32 -2.11
C ASP A 74 0.30 -0.84 -1.43
N CYS A 75 0.82 -1.33 -0.31
CA CYS A 75 0.12 -2.36 0.45
C CYS A 75 -1.21 -1.84 0.98
N LEU A 76 -1.19 -0.63 1.52
CA LEU A 76 -2.41 -0.04 2.06
C LEU A 76 -3.45 0.16 0.96
N TRP A 77 -3.01 0.63 -0.20
CA TRP A 77 -3.92 0.81 -1.33
C TRP A 77 -4.57 -0.52 -1.73
N ALA A 78 -3.76 -1.55 -1.88
CA ALA A 78 -4.28 -2.85 -2.29
C ALA A 78 -5.26 -3.41 -1.25
N LEU A 79 -4.93 -3.24 0.02
CA LEU A 79 -5.81 -3.69 1.10
C LEU A 79 -7.14 -2.94 1.06
N ALA A 80 -7.08 -1.63 0.91
CA ALA A 80 -8.30 -0.83 0.85
C ALA A 80 -9.15 -1.19 -0.36
N ARG A 81 -8.51 -1.45 -1.50
CA ARG A 81 -9.25 -1.84 -2.69
C ARG A 81 -9.93 -3.19 -2.52
N LEU A 82 -9.24 -4.14 -1.89
CA LEU A 82 -9.83 -5.44 -1.65
C LEU A 82 -11.03 -5.33 -0.71
N ILE A 83 -10.88 -4.55 0.34
CA ILE A 83 -11.97 -4.34 1.27
C ILE A 83 -13.17 -3.72 0.56
N ASP A 84 -12.91 -2.71 -0.27
CA ASP A 84 -13.98 -2.03 -0.99
C ASP A 84 -14.66 -2.95 -2.00
N ASP A 85 -13.87 -3.74 -2.73
CA ASP A 85 -14.42 -4.66 -3.71
C ASP A 85 -15.31 -5.71 -3.06
N LEU A 86 -14.99 -6.08 -1.82
CA LEU A 86 -15.80 -7.07 -1.10
C LEU A 86 -17.03 -6.43 -0.44
N GLY A 87 -17.21 -5.14 -0.60
CA GLY A 87 -18.36 -4.47 -0.01
C GLY A 87 -18.23 -4.24 1.48
N LEU A 88 -17.02 -4.27 2.00
CA LEU A 88 -16.78 -4.06 3.42
C LEU A 88 -16.37 -2.62 3.68
N ASP A 89 -16.42 -2.23 4.94
CA ASP A 89 -15.95 -0.93 5.37
C ASP A 89 -14.68 -1.12 6.18
N PHE A 90 -13.78 -0.24 5.87
CA PHE A 90 -12.47 -0.26 6.55
C PHE A 90 -12.63 -0.31 8.08
N UNK A 91 -13.77 0.21 8.89
CA UNK A 91 -13.85 0.21 10.16
C UNK A 91 -14.51 -0.49 10.86
#